data_76d72b849a9d120c3ba9ad6ebeaf2ea8
#
_entry.id   76d72b849a9d120c3ba9ad6ebeaf2ea8
#
_cell.length_a   1.000
_cell.length_b   1.000
_cell.length_c   1.000
_cell.angle_alpha   90.00
_cell.angle_beta   90.00
_cell.angle_gamma   90.00
#
_symmetry.space_group_name_H-M   'P 1'
#
loop_
_entity.id
_entity.type
_entity.pdbx_description
1 polymer ?
#
loop_
_entity_poly.entity_id
_entity_poly.type
_entity_poly.pdbx_seq_one_letter_code
_entity_poly.pdbx_strand_id
1 'polypeptide(L)'
;MHSSYMNDIYKKKLSNMDTYYDFKDVLILPKPSKLNSRSEVNLTRKIVFKNGVEWSGIPIIAANMTTTGTLDVYKTLSKHKIITALHKFHKLDDLNKYCIDNNEQLDPNYFMISTGISDSDYENLCNILDNFTCKFICIDIANGYISNF
;
A
#
# COMPACT_ATOMS: atom_id res chain seq x y z
N MET A 1 0.27 24.33 39.68
CA MET A 1 -0.94 23.83 39.00
C MET A 1 -0.69 23.04 37.69
N HIS A 2 0.51 23.08 37.08
CA HIS A 2 0.78 22.35 35.82
C HIS A 2 1.10 20.85 36.00
N SER A 3 1.57 20.43 37.18
CA SER A 3 2.00 19.03 37.42
C SER A 3 0.84 18.05 37.62
N SER A 4 -0.32 18.48 38.13
CA SER A 4 -1.45 17.58 38.36
C SER A 4 -2.18 17.21 37.04
N TYR A 5 -2.27 18.16 36.11
CA TYR A 5 -2.96 17.94 34.83
C TYR A 5 -2.23 16.91 33.92
N MET A 6 -0.89 16.96 33.92
CA MET A 6 -0.09 15.99 33.18
C MET A 6 -0.21 14.58 33.77
N ASN A 7 -0.26 14.43 35.10
CA ASN A 7 -0.43 13.14 35.75
C ASN A 7 -1.80 12.51 35.46
N ASP A 8 -2.86 13.29 35.30
CA ASP A 8 -4.19 12.77 35.00
C ASP A 8 -4.31 12.32 33.53
N ILE A 9 -3.65 13.01 32.61
CA ILE A 9 -3.57 12.59 31.19
C ILE A 9 -2.78 11.28 31.06
N TYR A 10 -1.66 11.13 31.78
CA TYR A 10 -0.89 9.87 31.77
C TYR A 10 -1.65 8.73 32.45
N LYS A 11 -2.33 8.96 33.57
CA LYS A 11 -3.17 7.95 34.24
C LYS A 11 -4.33 7.52 33.36
N LYS A 12 -4.98 8.43 32.64
CA LYS A 12 -6.07 8.12 31.72
C LYS A 12 -5.59 7.34 30.47
N LYS A 13 -4.38 7.61 29.99
CA LYS A 13 -3.73 6.79 28.93
C LYS A 13 -3.34 5.40 29.41
N LEU A 14 -2.91 5.25 30.67
CA LEU A 14 -2.53 3.96 31.25
C LEU A 14 -3.74 3.10 31.63
N SER A 15 -4.90 3.70 31.92
CA SER A 15 -6.14 2.96 32.25
C SER A 15 -6.88 2.40 31.02
N ASN A 16 -6.55 2.88 29.82
CA ASN A 16 -7.09 2.40 28.54
C ASN A 16 -5.98 1.76 27.67
N MET A 17 -5.07 1.03 28.27
CA MET A 17 -4.09 0.25 27.50
C MET A 17 -4.82 -0.94 26.87
N ASP A 18 -5.21 -0.79 25.61
CA ASP A 18 -5.59 -1.91 24.77
C ASP A 18 -4.39 -2.85 24.63
N THR A 19 -4.64 -4.15 24.69
CA THR A 19 -3.59 -5.13 24.46
C THR A 19 -3.31 -5.20 22.96
N TYR A 20 -2.07 -4.91 22.58
CA TYR A 20 -1.59 -5.06 21.21
C TYR A 20 -0.69 -6.30 21.13
N TYR A 21 -0.79 -7.02 20.02
CA TYR A 21 -0.02 -8.25 19.77
C TYR A 21 0.94 -8.03 18.62
N ASP A 22 2.16 -8.54 18.78
CA ASP A 22 3.12 -8.70 17.69
C ASP A 22 2.94 -10.10 17.04
N PHE A 23 3.51 -10.32 15.88
CA PHE A 23 3.47 -11.63 15.20
C PHE A 23 4.02 -12.77 16.05
N LYS A 24 5.00 -12.51 16.92
CA LYS A 24 5.54 -13.48 17.88
C LYS A 24 4.58 -13.88 18.98
N ASP A 25 3.54 -13.08 19.24
CA ASP A 25 2.58 -13.27 20.33
C ASP A 25 1.34 -14.05 19.86
N VAL A 26 1.23 -14.36 18.57
CA VAL A 26 0.05 -14.99 17.97
C VAL A 26 0.42 -16.20 17.12
N LEU A 27 -0.50 -17.14 16.99
CA LEU A 27 -0.41 -18.31 16.11
C LEU A 27 -1.64 -18.38 15.22
N ILE A 28 -1.45 -18.90 13.99
CA ILE A 28 -2.58 -19.16 13.09
C ILE A 28 -3.33 -20.37 13.65
N LEU A 29 -4.60 -20.17 14.03
CA LEU A 29 -5.48 -21.25 14.44
C LEU A 29 -5.87 -22.11 13.24
N PRO A 30 -5.53 -23.42 13.22
CA PRO A 30 -5.96 -24.32 12.17
C PRO A 30 -7.49 -24.40 12.11
N LYS A 31 -8.03 -24.43 10.88
CA LYS A 31 -9.46 -24.60 10.62
C LYS A 31 -9.69 -25.81 9.71
N PRO A 32 -10.83 -26.51 9.84
CA PRO A 32 -11.20 -27.56 8.90
C PRO A 32 -11.21 -27.04 7.47
N SER A 33 -10.67 -27.82 6.55
CA SER A 33 -10.65 -27.52 5.12
C SER A 33 -11.31 -28.67 4.34
N LYS A 34 -11.99 -28.31 3.26
CA LYS A 34 -12.53 -29.27 2.28
C LYS A 34 -11.60 -29.43 1.07
N LEU A 35 -10.47 -28.71 1.05
CA LEU A 35 -9.51 -28.76 -0.04
C LEU A 35 -8.62 -30.01 0.12
N ASN A 36 -8.39 -30.70 -0.98
CA ASN A 36 -7.57 -31.91 -1.03
C ASN A 36 -6.13 -31.60 -1.49
N SER A 37 -5.93 -30.48 -2.17
CA SER A 37 -4.62 -30.07 -2.70
C SER A 37 -4.38 -28.57 -2.52
N ARG A 38 -3.12 -28.18 -2.39
CA ARG A 38 -2.68 -26.78 -2.41
C ARG A 38 -3.04 -26.07 -3.72
N SER A 39 -3.10 -26.80 -4.83
CA SER A 39 -3.48 -26.25 -6.15
C SER A 39 -4.94 -25.78 -6.24
N GLU A 40 -5.80 -26.25 -5.31
CA GLU A 40 -7.19 -25.83 -5.24
C GLU A 40 -7.36 -24.51 -4.48
N VAL A 41 -6.30 -23.98 -3.85
CA VAL A 41 -6.38 -22.76 -3.04
C VAL A 41 -6.50 -21.54 -3.94
N ASN A 42 -7.63 -20.82 -3.84
CA ASN A 42 -7.79 -19.52 -4.49
C ASN A 42 -7.42 -18.40 -3.52
N LEU A 43 -6.32 -17.71 -3.80
CA LEU A 43 -5.83 -16.57 -3.02
C LEU A 43 -6.49 -15.25 -3.39
N THR A 44 -7.22 -15.19 -4.51
CA THR A 44 -7.89 -13.97 -4.97
C THR A 44 -8.97 -13.55 -3.97
N ARG A 45 -9.01 -12.27 -3.65
CA ARG A 45 -10.04 -11.64 -2.82
C ARG A 45 -10.66 -10.47 -3.56
N LYS A 46 -11.96 -10.27 -3.40
CA LYS A 46 -12.65 -9.06 -3.82
C LYS A 46 -12.78 -8.14 -2.62
N ILE A 47 -12.33 -6.90 -2.77
CA ILE A 47 -12.38 -5.86 -1.75
C ILE A 47 -13.17 -4.69 -2.31
N VAL A 48 -14.13 -4.20 -1.52
CA VAL A 48 -14.87 -2.96 -1.80
C VAL A 48 -14.43 -1.94 -0.77
N PHE A 49 -13.78 -0.86 -1.23
CA PHE A 49 -13.33 0.22 -0.38
C PHE A 49 -14.49 1.14 0.04
N LYS A 50 -14.29 1.93 1.10
CA LYS A 50 -15.33 2.85 1.62
C LYS A 50 -15.86 3.85 0.59
N ASN A 51 -15.06 4.23 -0.37
CA ASN A 51 -15.42 5.12 -1.49
C ASN A 51 -16.13 4.39 -2.66
N GLY A 52 -16.46 3.10 -2.51
CA GLY A 52 -17.14 2.28 -3.52
C GLY A 52 -16.22 1.70 -4.61
N VAL A 53 -14.91 2.00 -4.59
CA VAL A 53 -13.97 1.40 -5.54
C VAL A 53 -13.84 -0.10 -5.26
N GLU A 54 -14.01 -0.91 -6.28
CA GLU A 54 -13.81 -2.35 -6.21
C GLU A 54 -12.41 -2.73 -6.72
N TRP A 55 -11.81 -3.69 -6.03
CA TRP A 55 -10.56 -4.31 -6.45
C TRP A 55 -10.62 -5.82 -6.27
N SER A 56 -9.95 -6.57 -7.14
CA SER A 56 -9.84 -8.02 -7.05
C SER A 56 -8.43 -8.47 -7.37
N GLY A 57 -7.84 -9.24 -6.47
CA GLY A 57 -6.48 -9.75 -6.61
C GLY A 57 -6.02 -10.51 -5.38
N ILE A 58 -4.75 -10.81 -5.31
CA ILE A 58 -4.09 -11.35 -4.12
C ILE A 58 -3.77 -10.15 -3.21
N PRO A 59 -4.27 -10.12 -1.96
CA PRO A 59 -4.16 -8.95 -1.07
C PRO A 59 -2.75 -8.81 -0.48
N ILE A 60 -1.78 -8.65 -1.35
CA ILE A 60 -0.37 -8.38 -1.04
C ILE A 60 0.05 -7.14 -1.84
N ILE A 61 0.82 -6.27 -1.23
CA ILE A 61 1.40 -5.09 -1.86
C ILE A 61 2.91 -5.18 -1.73
N ALA A 62 3.61 -5.17 -2.86
CA ALA A 62 5.07 -5.02 -2.86
C ALA A 62 5.42 -3.59 -2.43
N ALA A 63 6.34 -3.48 -1.47
CA ALA A 63 6.69 -2.20 -0.84
C ALA A 63 7.31 -1.20 -1.84
N ASN A 64 7.09 0.09 -1.59
CA ASN A 64 7.59 1.20 -2.39
C ASN A 64 9.08 1.52 -2.19
N MET A 65 9.87 0.52 -1.86
CA MET A 65 11.32 0.63 -1.72
C MET A 65 11.98 0.66 -3.11
N THR A 66 13.10 1.34 -3.24
CA THR A 66 13.82 1.49 -4.52
C THR A 66 14.23 0.17 -5.17
N THR A 67 14.35 -0.90 -4.39
CA THR A 67 14.69 -2.24 -4.87
C THR A 67 13.49 -3.14 -5.11
N THR A 68 12.30 -2.78 -4.59
CA THR A 68 11.08 -3.58 -4.65
C THR A 68 9.97 -2.89 -5.45
N GLY A 69 9.80 -1.58 -5.26
CA GLY A 69 8.79 -0.76 -5.93
C GLY A 69 9.23 -0.35 -7.34
N THR A 70 9.63 -1.29 -8.17
CA THR A 70 10.15 -1.06 -9.53
C THR A 70 9.17 -1.54 -10.60
N LEU A 71 9.30 -1.00 -11.81
CA LEU A 71 8.50 -1.43 -12.97
C LEU A 71 8.76 -2.88 -13.38
N ASP A 72 9.98 -3.40 -13.15
CA ASP A 72 10.30 -4.81 -13.40
C ASP A 72 9.58 -5.74 -12.42
N VAL A 73 9.49 -5.36 -11.15
CA VAL A 73 8.71 -6.08 -10.14
C VAL A 73 7.23 -6.00 -10.48
N TYR A 74 6.71 -4.82 -10.85
CA TYR A 74 5.34 -4.66 -11.33
C TYR A 74 5.04 -5.61 -12.50
N LYS A 75 5.89 -5.66 -13.51
CA LYS A 75 5.72 -6.52 -14.70
C LYS A 75 5.52 -7.99 -14.36
N THR A 76 6.16 -8.43 -13.28
CA THR A 76 6.04 -9.82 -12.80
C THR A 76 4.79 -10.00 -11.93
N LEU A 77 4.59 -9.12 -10.95
CA LEU A 77 3.55 -9.26 -9.93
C LEU A 77 2.15 -8.98 -10.46
N SER A 78 2.00 -8.07 -11.42
CA SER A 78 0.70 -7.77 -12.05
C SER A 78 0.05 -8.99 -12.70
N LYS A 79 0.85 -9.88 -13.30
CA LYS A 79 0.40 -11.18 -13.86
C LYS A 79 -0.23 -12.10 -12.81
N HIS A 80 0.17 -11.94 -11.55
CA HIS A 80 -0.35 -12.66 -10.40
C HIS A 80 -1.43 -11.87 -9.65
N LYS A 81 -1.88 -10.73 -10.20
CA LYS A 81 -2.87 -9.85 -9.57
C LYS A 81 -2.43 -9.34 -8.19
N ILE A 82 -1.15 -9.02 -8.07
CA ILE A 82 -0.51 -8.45 -6.88
C ILE A 82 -0.17 -7.00 -7.18
N ILE A 83 -0.40 -6.10 -6.23
CA ILE A 83 -0.11 -4.67 -6.37
C ILE A 83 1.37 -4.41 -6.10
N THR A 84 1.99 -3.56 -6.91
CA THR A 84 3.30 -2.98 -6.64
C THR A 84 3.15 -1.50 -6.35
N ALA A 85 3.53 -1.06 -5.15
CA ALA A 85 3.69 0.36 -4.87
C ALA A 85 5.02 0.82 -5.49
N LEU A 86 4.95 1.58 -6.60
CA LEU A 86 6.12 2.11 -7.27
C LEU A 86 6.79 3.14 -6.36
N HIS A 87 8.13 3.11 -6.26
CA HIS A 87 8.84 4.07 -5.41
C HIS A 87 8.68 5.51 -5.93
N LYS A 88 8.69 6.49 -5.03
CA LYS A 88 8.37 7.91 -5.33
C LYS A 88 9.32 8.62 -6.29
N PHE A 89 10.45 7.99 -6.63
CA PHE A 89 11.44 8.57 -7.56
C PHE A 89 11.12 8.29 -9.02
N HIS A 90 10.11 7.46 -9.32
CA HIS A 90 9.63 7.33 -10.71
C HIS A 90 9.05 8.64 -11.20
N LYS A 91 9.39 8.97 -12.43
CA LYS A 91 8.89 10.12 -13.18
C LYS A 91 7.99 9.66 -14.33
N LEU A 92 7.25 10.59 -14.90
CA LEU A 92 6.40 10.32 -16.07
C LEU A 92 7.18 9.62 -17.20
N ASP A 93 8.41 10.05 -17.46
CA ASP A 93 9.25 9.49 -18.53
C ASP A 93 9.61 8.02 -18.28
N ASP A 94 9.80 7.61 -17.04
CA ASP A 94 10.08 6.21 -16.68
C ASP A 94 8.89 5.31 -17.02
N LEU A 95 7.67 5.77 -16.70
CA LEU A 95 6.43 5.04 -16.99
C LEU A 95 6.18 4.97 -18.51
N ASN A 96 6.36 6.09 -19.22
CA ASN A 96 6.22 6.14 -20.67
C ASN A 96 7.22 5.22 -21.36
N LYS A 97 8.48 5.25 -20.94
CA LYS A 97 9.52 4.36 -21.45
C LYS A 97 9.16 2.89 -21.22
N TYR A 98 8.70 2.55 -20.03
CA TYR A 98 8.25 1.19 -19.74
C TYR A 98 7.14 0.73 -20.69
N CYS A 99 6.12 1.57 -20.92
CA CYS A 99 5.01 1.25 -21.82
C CYS A 99 5.49 1.03 -23.27
N ILE A 100 6.42 1.87 -23.74
CA ILE A 100 7.01 1.76 -25.08
C ILE A 100 7.84 0.47 -25.19
N ASP A 101 8.77 0.28 -24.26
CA ASP A 101 9.72 -0.87 -24.30
C ASP A 101 9.01 -2.23 -24.19
N ASN A 102 7.88 -2.28 -23.50
CA ASN A 102 7.12 -3.53 -23.32
C ASN A 102 5.90 -3.63 -24.26
N ASN A 103 5.58 -2.59 -25.01
CA ASN A 103 4.37 -2.50 -25.84
C ASN A 103 3.08 -2.84 -25.05
N GLU A 104 2.99 -2.35 -23.81
CA GLU A 104 1.85 -2.58 -22.90
C GLU A 104 1.58 -1.33 -22.06
N GLN A 105 0.33 -1.19 -21.61
CA GLN A 105 -0.06 -0.15 -20.66
C GLN A 105 -0.02 -0.69 -19.22
N LEU A 106 0.22 0.20 -18.26
CA LEU A 106 0.12 -0.14 -16.85
C LEU A 106 -1.33 -0.41 -16.46
N ASP A 107 -1.61 -1.58 -15.87
CA ASP A 107 -2.95 -1.90 -15.36
C ASP A 107 -3.19 -1.14 -14.03
N PRO A 108 -4.16 -0.20 -13.99
CA PRO A 108 -4.44 0.61 -12.80
C PRO A 108 -4.86 -0.20 -11.57
N ASN A 109 -5.16 -1.49 -11.74
CA ASN A 109 -5.52 -2.37 -10.63
C ASN A 109 -4.31 -2.89 -9.86
N TYR A 110 -3.11 -2.88 -10.45
CA TYR A 110 -1.98 -3.61 -9.89
C TYR A 110 -0.72 -2.76 -9.67
N PHE A 111 -0.85 -1.43 -9.71
CA PHE A 111 0.20 -0.53 -9.24
C PHE A 111 -0.37 0.61 -8.40
N MET A 112 0.49 1.22 -7.61
CA MET A 112 0.28 2.46 -6.89
C MET A 112 1.37 3.45 -7.27
N ILE A 113 1.02 4.72 -7.40
CA ILE A 113 2.00 5.80 -7.46
C ILE A 113 2.32 6.22 -6.03
N SER A 114 3.60 6.22 -5.67
CA SER A 114 4.03 6.73 -4.37
C SER A 114 4.43 8.20 -4.45
N THR A 115 4.08 8.95 -3.42
CA THR A 115 4.38 10.37 -3.27
C THR A 115 4.75 10.69 -1.84
N GLY A 116 5.49 11.76 -1.61
CA GLY A 116 5.63 12.41 -0.30
C GLY A 116 4.57 13.49 -0.13
N ILE A 117 4.87 14.50 0.71
CA ILE A 117 3.97 15.62 1.04
C ILE A 117 4.59 16.99 0.68
N SER A 118 5.72 17.03 -0.01
CA SER A 118 6.30 18.29 -0.50
C SER A 118 5.59 18.77 -1.77
N ASP A 119 5.66 20.07 -2.05
CA ASP A 119 5.10 20.65 -3.27
C ASP A 119 5.64 19.95 -4.53
N SER A 120 6.94 19.66 -4.55
CA SER A 120 7.56 18.94 -5.67
C SER A 120 7.08 17.49 -5.82
N ASP A 121 6.76 16.80 -4.71
CA ASP A 121 6.16 15.47 -4.75
C ASP A 121 4.74 15.54 -5.33
N TYR A 122 3.97 16.56 -4.93
CA TYR A 122 2.62 16.79 -5.43
C TYR A 122 2.61 17.14 -6.93
N GLU A 123 3.50 18.02 -7.37
CA GLU A 123 3.64 18.35 -8.79
C GLU A 123 3.98 17.12 -9.65
N ASN A 124 4.92 16.27 -9.17
CA ASN A 124 5.25 15.03 -9.85
C ASN A 124 4.06 14.07 -9.92
N LEU A 125 3.31 13.94 -8.81
CA LEU A 125 2.11 13.13 -8.76
C LEU A 125 1.08 13.60 -9.77
N CYS A 126 0.75 14.89 -9.79
CA CYS A 126 -0.21 15.47 -10.74
C CYS A 126 0.22 15.21 -12.19
N ASN A 127 1.50 15.44 -12.51
CA ASN A 127 2.03 15.19 -13.85
C ASN A 127 1.88 13.73 -14.29
N ILE A 128 2.05 12.78 -13.38
CA ILE A 128 1.83 11.36 -13.69
C ILE A 128 0.32 11.08 -13.85
N LEU A 129 -0.53 11.60 -12.97
CA LEU A 129 -1.99 11.33 -13.00
C LEU A 129 -2.69 11.97 -14.21
N ASP A 130 -2.16 13.05 -14.76
CA ASP A 130 -2.65 13.66 -16.01
C ASP A 130 -2.44 12.74 -17.25
N ASN A 131 -1.50 11.79 -17.15
CA ASN A 131 -1.11 10.92 -18.25
C ASN A 131 -1.44 9.43 -18.01
N PHE A 132 -1.54 9.00 -16.76
CA PHE A 132 -1.81 7.61 -16.38
C PHE A 132 -3.02 7.49 -15.47
N THR A 133 -3.93 6.59 -15.79
CA THR A 133 -5.00 6.20 -14.85
C THR A 133 -4.38 5.39 -13.72
N CYS A 134 -4.59 5.81 -12.47
CA CYS A 134 -4.17 5.11 -11.27
C CYS A 134 -5.33 5.02 -10.28
N LYS A 135 -5.55 3.84 -9.69
CA LYS A 135 -6.59 3.64 -8.67
C LYS A 135 -6.11 3.90 -7.25
N PHE A 136 -4.80 3.82 -7.03
CA PHE A 136 -4.22 3.82 -5.69
C PHE A 136 -3.01 4.74 -5.62
N ILE A 137 -2.97 5.56 -4.60
CA ILE A 137 -1.84 6.42 -4.27
C ILE A 137 -1.27 5.94 -2.94
N CYS A 138 0.05 5.81 -2.87
CA CYS A 138 0.79 5.53 -1.65
C CYS A 138 1.45 6.82 -1.15
N ILE A 139 0.97 7.37 -0.04
CA ILE A 139 1.61 8.52 0.59
C ILE A 139 2.69 7.99 1.54
N ASP A 140 3.95 8.23 1.20
CA ASP A 140 5.12 7.69 1.89
C ASP A 140 5.83 8.79 2.68
N ILE A 141 5.58 8.81 3.99
CA ILE A 141 6.20 9.73 4.94
C ILE A 141 6.63 9.00 6.22
N ALA A 142 7.63 9.53 6.90
CA ALA A 142 8.20 8.91 8.09
C ALA A 142 7.21 8.82 9.27
N ASN A 143 6.22 9.74 9.35
CA ASN A 143 5.23 9.76 10.41
C ASN A 143 3.88 10.29 9.89
N GLY A 144 2.93 9.41 9.64
CA GLY A 144 1.57 9.74 9.19
C GLY A 144 0.66 10.38 10.26
N TYR A 145 1.19 10.67 11.45
CA TYR A 145 0.44 11.31 12.55
C TYR A 145 0.80 12.78 12.77
N ILE A 146 1.54 13.38 11.85
CA ILE A 146 1.85 14.82 11.90
C ILE A 146 0.63 15.63 11.46
N SER A 147 0.50 16.85 12.00
CA SER A 147 -0.67 17.73 11.76
C SER A 147 -0.80 18.21 10.30
N ASN A 148 0.27 18.17 9.53
CA ASN A 148 0.30 18.60 8.13
C ASN A 148 0.08 17.45 7.13
N PHE A 149 -0.35 16.29 7.64
CA PHE A 149 -0.64 15.10 6.81
C PHE A 149 -2.12 15.02 6.46
#